data_504eaed2fcc1e22f0db6521ba10639f8
#
_entry.id   504eaed2fcc1e22f0db6521ba10639f8
#
_cell.length_a   1.000
_cell.length_b   1.000
_cell.length_c   1.000
_cell.angle_alpha   90.00
_cell.angle_beta   90.00
_cell.angle_gamma   90.00
#
_symmetry.space_group_name_H-M   'P 1'
#
loop_
_entity.id
_entity.type
_entity.pdbx_description
1 polymer ?
#
loop_
_entity_poly.entity_id
_entity_poly.type
_entity_poly.pdbx_seq_one_letter_code
_entity_poly.pdbx_strand_id
1 'polypeptide(L)'
;MNVISNQLYSGSLKTIVLKLLKEEGQMHGYAMTRRVEEITGGKIKLTYGALYPILHKLEHEKAVVTTTGIHNNRTRVYYSLTPKGESVAILKIRELKEFIESLQKIVEPQAGLNYA
;
A
#
# COMPACT_ATOMS: atom_id res chain seq x y z
N MET A 1 -6.08 21.61 -0.04
CA MET A 1 -6.11 20.29 -0.72
C MET A 1 -6.76 19.26 0.18
N ASN A 2 -7.74 18.54 -0.34
CA ASN A 2 -8.41 17.51 0.44
C ASN A 2 -7.64 16.22 0.44
N VAL A 3 -7.40 15.70 1.62
CA VAL A 3 -6.75 14.40 1.80
C VAL A 3 -7.82 13.31 1.67
N ILE A 4 -7.49 12.24 0.96
CA ILE A 4 -8.40 11.11 0.78
C ILE A 4 -8.59 10.40 2.13
N SER A 5 -9.85 10.13 2.47
CA SER A 5 -10.21 9.47 3.72
C SER A 5 -9.59 8.08 3.83
N ASN A 6 -9.09 7.75 5.01
CA ASN A 6 -8.60 6.40 5.33
C ASN A 6 -9.66 5.35 5.01
N GLN A 7 -10.93 5.67 5.22
CA GLN A 7 -12.03 4.76 4.93
C GLN A 7 -12.04 4.31 3.46
N LEU A 8 -11.62 5.17 2.53
CA LEU A 8 -11.61 4.83 1.13
C LEU A 8 -10.46 3.92 0.73
N TYR A 9 -9.30 4.04 1.36
CA TYR A 9 -8.13 3.25 0.93
C TYR A 9 -7.74 2.13 1.89
N SER A 10 -8.36 2.04 3.07
CA SER A 10 -7.93 1.09 4.10
C SER A 10 -7.94 -0.37 3.62
N GLY A 11 -8.91 -0.74 2.81
CA GLY A 11 -8.98 -2.09 2.26
C GLY A 11 -7.85 -2.43 1.29
N SER A 12 -7.19 -1.40 0.75
CA SER A 12 -6.07 -1.57 -0.19
C SER A 12 -4.70 -1.41 0.47
N LEU A 13 -4.66 -1.09 1.76
CA LEU A 13 -3.41 -0.72 2.43
C LEU A 13 -2.39 -1.86 2.44
N LYS A 14 -2.84 -3.08 2.65
CA LYS A 14 -1.97 -4.25 2.61
C LYS A 14 -1.29 -4.35 1.22
N THR A 15 -2.06 -4.18 0.17
CA THR A 15 -1.54 -4.24 -1.20
C THR A 15 -0.60 -3.08 -1.49
N ILE A 16 -0.90 -1.88 -0.97
CA ILE A 16 -0.02 -0.71 -1.13
C ILE A 16 1.35 -1.01 -0.52
N VAL A 17 1.38 -1.56 0.70
CA VAL A 17 2.64 -1.92 1.37
C VAL A 17 3.41 -2.96 0.57
N LEU A 18 2.73 -4.01 0.13
CA LEU A 18 3.36 -5.08 -0.67
C LEU A 18 3.96 -4.52 -1.97
N LYS A 19 3.24 -3.62 -2.64
CA LYS A 19 3.71 -2.99 -3.88
C LYS A 19 4.96 -2.14 -3.64
N LEU A 20 4.96 -1.35 -2.58
CA LEU A 20 6.12 -0.53 -2.23
C LEU A 20 7.35 -1.40 -2.00
N LEU A 21 7.21 -2.48 -1.23
CA LEU A 21 8.32 -3.37 -0.94
C LEU A 21 8.79 -4.13 -2.17
N LYS A 22 7.87 -4.47 -3.07
CA LYS A 22 8.23 -5.12 -4.32
C LYS A 22 9.09 -4.21 -5.20
N GLU A 23 8.79 -2.93 -5.25
CA GLU A 23 9.55 -1.98 -6.06
C GLU A 23 10.86 -1.54 -5.42
N GLU A 24 10.82 -1.22 -4.12
CA GLU A 24 11.96 -0.65 -3.42
C GLU A 24 12.89 -1.70 -2.81
N GLY A 25 12.39 -2.91 -2.64
CA GLY A 25 13.14 -4.02 -2.03
C GLY A 25 13.12 -4.00 -0.52
N GLN A 26 13.37 -2.86 0.10
CA GLN A 26 13.47 -2.75 1.54
C GLN A 26 13.09 -1.33 1.97
N MET A 27 12.21 -1.21 2.96
CA MET A 27 11.78 0.08 3.46
C MET A 27 11.45 0.02 4.95
N HIS A 28 11.68 1.13 5.67
CA HIS A 28 11.12 1.31 7.02
C HIS A 28 9.77 2.04 6.90
N GLY A 29 8.99 2.02 8.00
CA GLY A 29 7.64 2.57 7.99
C GLY A 29 7.56 4.04 7.61
N TYR A 30 8.47 4.86 8.11
CA TYR A 30 8.48 6.28 7.78
C TYR A 30 8.68 6.50 6.27
N ALA A 31 9.60 5.75 5.66
CA ALA A 31 9.82 5.84 4.22
C ALA A 31 8.57 5.46 3.42
N MET A 32 7.80 4.50 3.91
CA MET A 32 6.54 4.10 3.27
C MET A 32 5.53 5.25 3.28
N THR A 33 5.37 5.93 4.43
CA THR A 33 4.44 7.06 4.53
C THR A 33 4.84 8.18 3.58
N ARG A 34 6.13 8.48 3.52
CA ARG A 34 6.66 9.53 2.64
C ARG A 34 6.48 9.19 1.17
N ARG A 35 6.75 7.94 0.81
CA ARG A 35 6.65 7.51 -0.59
C ARG A 35 5.22 7.59 -1.11
N VAL A 36 4.25 7.14 -0.31
CA VAL A 36 2.84 7.21 -0.69
C VAL A 36 2.40 8.67 -0.86
N GLU A 37 2.84 9.54 0.05
CA GLU A 37 2.53 10.97 -0.04
C GLU A 37 3.11 11.57 -1.31
N GLU A 38 4.35 11.23 -1.66
CA GLU A 38 4.97 11.72 -2.88
C GLU A 38 4.25 11.24 -4.14
N ILE A 39 3.97 9.94 -4.23
CA ILE A 39 3.31 9.36 -5.40
C ILE A 39 1.93 9.99 -5.62
N THR A 40 1.20 10.27 -4.54
CA THR A 40 -0.17 10.76 -4.64
C THR A 40 -0.30 12.28 -4.57
N GLY A 41 0.83 13.00 -4.59
CA GLY A 41 0.81 14.46 -4.49
C GLY A 41 0.18 14.95 -3.20
N GLY A 42 0.37 14.21 -2.10
CA GLY A 42 -0.17 14.55 -0.80
C GLY A 42 -1.61 14.15 -0.57
N LYS A 43 -2.26 13.49 -1.53
CA LYS A 43 -3.65 13.10 -1.39
C LYS A 43 -3.87 11.93 -0.44
N ILE A 44 -2.91 11.03 -0.34
CA ILE A 44 -2.96 9.95 0.64
C ILE A 44 -1.82 10.14 1.62
N LYS A 45 -2.17 10.29 2.89
CA LYS A 45 -1.22 10.45 3.98
C LYS A 45 -1.43 9.30 4.96
N LEU A 46 -0.57 8.30 4.87
CA LEU A 46 -0.66 7.15 5.77
C LEU A 46 -0.26 7.57 7.18
N THR A 47 -1.05 7.14 8.15
CA THR A 47 -0.70 7.31 9.56
C THR A 47 -0.03 6.04 10.06
N TYR A 48 0.80 6.18 11.11
CA TYR A 48 1.40 5.01 11.73
C TYR A 48 0.34 4.11 12.35
N GLY A 49 -0.73 4.68 12.88
CA GLY A 49 -1.82 3.90 13.45
C GLY A 49 -2.50 2.98 12.43
N ALA A 50 -2.54 3.38 11.17
CA ALA A 50 -3.08 2.54 10.11
C ALA A 50 -2.04 1.57 9.55
N LEU A 51 -0.78 2.02 9.46
CA LEU A 51 0.28 1.27 8.80
C LEU A 51 0.81 0.11 9.64
N TYR A 52 1.14 0.35 10.91
CA TYR A 52 1.81 -0.66 11.73
C TYR A 52 1.01 -1.94 11.97
N PRO A 53 -0.32 -1.91 12.16
CA PRO A 53 -1.08 -3.15 12.23
C PRO A 53 -0.95 -4.00 10.97
N ILE A 54 -0.87 -3.37 9.79
CA ILE A 54 -0.69 -4.08 8.53
C ILE A 54 0.71 -4.71 8.46
N LEU A 55 1.74 -3.97 8.87
CA LEU A 55 3.11 -4.49 8.88
C LEU A 55 3.25 -5.67 9.82
N HIS A 56 2.65 -5.58 11.01
CA HIS A 56 2.68 -6.68 11.99
C HIS A 56 1.95 -7.91 11.46
N LYS A 57 0.82 -7.70 10.78
CA LYS A 57 0.07 -8.79 10.19
C LYS A 57 0.87 -9.48 9.08
N LEU A 58 1.52 -8.70 8.22
CA LEU A 58 2.36 -9.25 7.15
C LEU A 58 3.54 -10.03 7.72
N GLU A 59 4.13 -9.55 8.81
CA GLU A 59 5.22 -10.25 9.49
C GLU A 59 4.72 -11.56 10.10
N HIS A 60 3.57 -11.52 10.75
CA HIS A 60 2.97 -12.72 11.34
C HIS A 60 2.63 -13.75 10.25
N GLU A 61 2.17 -13.31 9.10
CA GLU A 61 1.87 -14.18 7.96
C GLU A 61 3.12 -14.65 7.21
N LYS A 62 4.29 -14.16 7.63
CA LYS A 62 5.59 -14.47 7.01
C LYS A 62 5.69 -13.99 5.56
N ALA A 63 4.94 -12.96 5.23
CA ALA A 63 5.05 -12.30 3.94
C ALA A 63 6.20 -11.29 3.93
N VAL A 64 6.60 -10.78 5.09
CA VAL A 64 7.75 -9.90 5.24
C VAL A 64 8.66 -10.39 6.35
N VAL A 65 9.94 -10.01 6.27
CA VAL A 65 10.92 -10.17 7.33
C VAL A 65 11.45 -8.80 7.68
N THR A 66 11.99 -8.68 8.89
CA THR A 66 12.50 -7.40 9.39
C THR A 66 14.00 -7.49 9.65
N THR A 67 14.68 -6.36 9.45
CA THR A 67 16.05 -6.16 9.88
C THR A 67 16.13 -4.78 10.54
N THR A 68 17.10 -4.60 11.42
CA THR A 68 17.30 -3.32 12.08
C THR A 68 18.47 -2.60 11.41
N GLY A 69 18.33 -1.31 11.18
CA GLY A 69 19.37 -0.50 10.59
C GLY A 69 19.31 0.92 11.13
N ILE A 70 20.21 1.76 10.65
CA ILE A 70 20.28 3.17 11.04
C ILE A 70 20.00 4.05 9.84
N HIS A 71 19.11 5.03 10.03
CA HIS A 71 18.79 6.01 9.00
C HIS A 71 18.62 7.37 9.69
N ASN A 72 19.39 8.37 9.25
CA ASN A 72 19.38 9.71 9.83
C ASN A 72 19.60 9.69 11.35
N ASN A 73 20.60 8.93 11.80
CA ASN A 73 20.96 8.75 13.22
C ASN A 73 19.86 8.14 14.07
N ARG A 74 18.90 7.47 13.45
CA ARG A 74 17.82 6.76 14.15
C ARG A 74 17.85 5.29 13.81
N THR A 75 17.62 4.46 14.82
CA THR A 75 17.40 3.05 14.58
C THR A 75 16.04 2.84 13.93
N ARG A 76 16.04 2.13 12.81
CA ARG A 76 14.83 1.85 12.04
C ARG A 76 14.66 0.36 11.85
N VAL A 77 13.41 -0.08 11.83
CA VAL A 77 13.06 -1.45 11.46
C VAL A 77 12.74 -1.43 9.97
N TYR A 78 13.48 -2.21 9.20
CA TYR A 78 13.30 -2.34 7.76
C TYR A 78 12.53 -3.60 7.46
N TYR A 79 11.64 -3.51 6.49
CA TYR A 79 10.80 -4.60 6.03
C TYR A 79 11.16 -4.96 4.61
N SER A 80 11.21 -6.26 4.31
CA SER A 80 11.42 -6.74 2.94
C SER A 80 10.55 -7.97 2.71
N LEU A 81 10.21 -8.24 1.45
CA LEU A 81 9.36 -9.38 1.11
C LEU A 81 10.12 -10.69 1.23
N THR A 82 9.45 -11.70 1.78
CA THR A 82 9.90 -13.08 1.68
C THR A 82 9.50 -13.65 0.32
N PRO A 83 9.98 -14.83 -0.09
CA PRO A 83 9.48 -15.48 -1.31
C PRO A 83 7.96 -15.64 -1.29
N LYS A 84 7.37 -15.96 -0.14
CA LYS A 84 5.92 -16.00 0.01
C LYS A 84 5.30 -14.63 -0.22
N GLY A 85 5.91 -13.59 0.36
CA GLY A 85 5.46 -12.22 0.18
C GLY A 85 5.51 -11.76 -1.27
N GLU A 86 6.52 -12.16 -2.02
CA GLU A 86 6.63 -11.86 -3.45
C GLU A 86 5.43 -12.44 -4.22
N SER A 87 5.08 -13.69 -3.93
CA SER A 87 3.93 -14.34 -4.58
C SER A 87 2.62 -13.66 -4.21
N VAL A 88 2.44 -13.35 -2.92
CA VAL A 88 1.24 -12.66 -2.45
C VAL A 88 1.13 -11.28 -3.08
N ALA A 89 2.25 -10.55 -3.20
CA ALA A 89 2.27 -9.22 -3.79
C ALA A 89 1.76 -9.24 -5.24
N ILE A 90 2.23 -10.19 -6.05
CA ILE A 90 1.81 -10.31 -7.44
C ILE A 90 0.30 -10.48 -7.55
N LEU A 91 -0.27 -11.38 -6.74
CA LEU A 91 -1.70 -11.64 -6.76
C LEU A 91 -2.51 -10.45 -6.27
N LYS A 92 -2.08 -9.82 -5.18
CA LYS A 92 -2.79 -8.69 -4.58
C LYS A 92 -2.75 -7.45 -5.45
N ILE A 93 -1.63 -7.20 -6.12
CA ILE A 93 -1.49 -6.07 -7.05
C ILE A 93 -2.44 -6.25 -8.23
N ARG A 94 -2.51 -7.47 -8.79
CA ARG A 94 -3.43 -7.77 -9.89
C ARG A 94 -4.87 -7.55 -9.46
N GLU A 95 -5.23 -8.05 -8.29
CA GLU A 95 -6.55 -7.91 -7.71
C GLU A 95 -6.94 -6.44 -7.55
N LEU A 96 -6.01 -5.62 -7.05
CA LEU A 96 -6.25 -4.19 -6.88
C LEU A 96 -6.42 -3.48 -8.22
N LYS A 97 -5.62 -3.83 -9.22
CA LYS A 97 -5.78 -3.25 -10.56
C LYS A 97 -7.15 -3.53 -11.14
N GLU A 98 -7.63 -4.76 -11.00
CA GLU A 98 -8.96 -5.14 -11.48
C GLU A 98 -10.05 -4.37 -10.74
N PHE A 99 -9.88 -4.18 -9.45
CA PHE A 99 -10.81 -3.41 -8.65
C PHE A 99 -10.86 -1.95 -9.09
N ILE A 100 -9.69 -1.34 -9.31
CA ILE A 100 -9.60 0.04 -9.79
C ILE A 100 -10.33 0.20 -11.13
N GLU A 101 -10.09 -0.72 -12.06
CA GLU A 101 -10.77 -0.69 -13.37
C GLU A 101 -12.28 -0.82 -13.22
N SER A 102 -12.72 -1.69 -12.32
CA SER A 102 -14.15 -1.89 -12.07
C SER A 102 -14.78 -0.64 -11.45
N LEU A 103 -14.11 -0.01 -10.49
CA LEU A 103 -14.58 1.24 -9.90
C LEU A 103 -14.66 2.34 -10.94
N GLN A 104 -13.68 2.43 -11.81
CA GLN A 104 -13.66 3.44 -12.86
C GLN A 104 -14.88 3.32 -13.76
N LYS A 105 -15.25 2.09 -14.12
CA LYS A 105 -16.46 1.87 -14.94
C LYS A 105 -17.73 2.31 -14.23
N ILE A 106 -17.77 2.18 -12.90
CA ILE A 106 -18.95 2.57 -12.13
C ILE A 106 -19.09 4.09 -12.05
N VAL A 107 -17.97 4.79 -11.81
CA VAL A 107 -18.03 6.23 -11.55
C VAL A 107 -18.03 7.08 -12.80
N GLU A 108 -17.60 6.54 -13.93
CA GLU A 108 -17.61 7.27 -15.20
C GLU A 108 -18.98 7.23 -15.85
N PRO A 109 -19.35 8.27 -16.60
CA PRO A 109 -20.61 8.25 -17.35
C PRO A 109 -20.66 7.08 -18.33
N GLN A 110 -21.82 6.42 -18.40
CA GLN A 110 -22.04 5.32 -19.34
C GLN A 110 -22.48 5.90 -20.68
N ALA A 111 -21.52 6.20 -21.55
CA ALA A 111 -21.78 6.84 -22.83
C ALA A 111 -22.73 5.98 -23.66
N GLY A 112 -23.78 6.62 -24.16
CA GLY A 112 -24.76 5.99 -25.07
C GLY A 112 -25.68 4.97 -24.41
N LEU A 113 -25.58 4.76 -23.11
CA LEU A 113 -26.45 3.85 -22.39
C LEU A 113 -27.46 4.62 -21.56
N ASN A 114 -28.67 4.15 -21.57
CA ASN A 114 -29.78 4.78 -20.87
C ASN A 114 -30.37 3.75 -19.90
N TYR A 115 -30.16 3.97 -18.63
CA TYR A 115 -30.72 3.11 -17.59
C TYR A 115 -31.98 3.73 -17.03
N ALA A 116 -33.08 3.10 -17.28
CA ALA A 116 -34.35 3.56 -16.76
C ALA A 116 -34.60 3.10 -15.35
#